data_caeb2a916a4013cc1a468cd7f3084569
#
_entry.id   caeb2a916a4013cc1a468cd7f3084569
#
_cell.length_a   1.000
_cell.length_b   1.000
_cell.length_c   1.000
_cell.angle_alpha   90.00
_cell.angle_beta   90.00
_cell.angle_gamma   90.00
#
_symmetry.space_group_name_H-M   'P 1'
#
loop_
_entity.id
_entity.type
_entity.pdbx_description
1 polymer ?
#
loop_
_entity_poly.entity_id
_entity_poly.type
_entity_poly.pdbx_seq_one_letter_code
_entity_poly.pdbx_strand_id
1 'polypeptide(L)'
;HDIVNGEKVFYASGCNSCHLDSDKSKPPLLLAGGLPLTTNFGTFYSPNISPDKENGIGKWGINEFANAVRNGISPNGSHYFPSFPYNSYQKMADQDLIDLFHFIMSLKPSGKVNKPHALNFPFSFRISLGIWKHLYFYPNKMISNTPTRGEYLVETLAHCAECHTPRTRLGGLNKEKHLSGAKT
;
A
#
# COMPACT_ATOMS: atom_id res chain seq x y z
N HIS A 1 -7.09 10.64 -18.06
CA HIS A 1 -6.58 10.69 -16.68
C HIS A 1 -6.43 12.15 -16.23
N ASP A 2 -6.68 12.39 -14.95
CA ASP A 2 -6.55 13.69 -14.30
C ASP A 2 -5.36 13.64 -13.30
N ILE A 3 -4.27 14.33 -13.66
CA ILE A 3 -3.04 14.38 -12.83
C ILE A 3 -3.30 15.12 -11.51
N VAL A 4 -4.17 16.13 -11.51
CA VAL A 4 -4.51 16.89 -10.28
C VAL A 4 -5.30 16.01 -9.31
N ASN A 5 -6.25 15.20 -9.83
CA ASN A 5 -6.93 14.20 -9.00
C ASN A 5 -5.95 13.12 -8.52
N GLY A 6 -5.05 12.64 -9.40
CA GLY A 6 -4.03 11.68 -9.05
C GLY A 6 -3.14 12.14 -7.89
N GLU A 7 -2.73 13.41 -7.89
CA GLU A 7 -1.99 14.02 -6.78
C GLU A 7 -2.80 14.03 -5.48
N LYS A 8 -4.07 14.40 -5.53
CA LYS A 8 -4.96 14.37 -4.36
C LYS A 8 -5.11 12.95 -3.80
N VAL A 9 -5.33 11.97 -4.67
CA VAL A 9 -5.41 10.56 -4.29
C VAL A 9 -4.10 10.08 -3.68
N PHE A 10 -2.95 10.45 -4.25
CA PHE A 10 -1.61 10.11 -3.75
C PHE A 10 -1.40 10.57 -2.29
N TYR A 11 -1.75 11.82 -1.98
CA TYR A 11 -1.65 12.32 -0.61
C TYR A 11 -2.71 11.73 0.31
N ALA A 12 -3.96 11.62 -0.15
CA ALA A 12 -5.05 11.05 0.64
C ALA A 12 -4.81 9.57 1.00
N SER A 13 -4.12 8.83 0.11
CA SER A 13 -3.75 7.42 0.34
C SER A 13 -2.45 7.25 1.12
N GLY A 14 -1.81 8.33 1.58
CA GLY A 14 -0.60 8.26 2.39
C GLY A 14 0.61 7.67 1.67
N CYS A 15 0.64 7.61 0.34
CA CYS A 15 1.75 7.04 -0.42
C CYS A 15 3.08 7.75 -0.10
N ASN A 16 3.02 9.07 0.06
CA ASN A 16 4.17 9.90 0.43
C ASN A 16 4.75 9.53 1.79
N SER A 17 3.94 9.12 2.75
CA SER A 17 4.37 8.83 4.13
C SER A 17 5.36 7.67 4.22
N CYS A 18 5.25 6.70 3.30
CA CYS A 18 6.11 5.52 3.28
C CYS A 18 7.14 5.53 2.15
N HIS A 19 6.81 6.11 0.98
CA HIS A 19 7.61 5.93 -0.22
C HIS A 19 8.53 7.11 -0.58
N LEU A 20 8.42 8.26 0.10
CA LEU A 20 9.37 9.36 -0.08
C LEU A 20 10.77 8.96 0.36
N ASP A 21 11.78 9.49 -0.33
CA ASP A 21 13.16 9.41 0.14
C ASP A 21 13.30 10.19 1.47
N SER A 22 13.94 9.58 2.45
CA SER A 22 14.21 10.21 3.74
C SER A 22 15.27 11.30 3.67
N ASP A 23 16.06 11.33 2.61
CA ASP A 23 17.10 12.35 2.38
C ASP A 23 16.47 13.66 1.86
N LYS A 24 16.34 14.63 2.75
CA LYS A 24 15.76 15.95 2.44
C LYS A 24 16.57 16.78 1.43
N SER A 25 17.79 16.38 1.10
CA SER A 25 18.58 17.02 0.03
C SER A 25 18.13 16.62 -1.38
N LYS A 26 17.32 15.56 -1.48
CA LYS A 26 16.77 15.05 -2.75
C LYS A 26 15.58 15.89 -3.20
N PRO A 27 15.24 15.82 -4.50
CA PRO A 27 14.05 16.48 -5.04
C PRO A 27 12.79 16.14 -4.23
N PRO A 28 11.87 17.08 -4.05
CA PRO A 28 10.57 16.80 -3.47
C PRO A 28 9.83 15.72 -4.32
N LEU A 29 9.06 14.89 -3.66
CA LEU A 29 8.31 13.78 -4.29
C LEU A 29 9.18 12.73 -5.00
N LEU A 30 10.42 12.52 -4.55
CA LEU A 30 11.22 11.38 -5.00
C LEU A 30 10.77 10.11 -4.28
N LEU A 31 10.09 9.21 -4.99
CA LEU A 31 9.47 8.01 -4.42
C LEU A 31 10.45 6.83 -4.33
N ALA A 32 11.61 7.07 -3.77
CA ALA A 32 12.72 6.11 -3.70
C ALA A 32 12.57 5.04 -2.61
N GLY A 33 11.61 5.19 -1.71
CA GLY A 33 11.37 4.26 -0.62
C GLY A 33 12.54 4.13 0.37
N GLY A 34 12.56 3.00 1.08
CA GLY A 34 13.61 2.65 2.03
C GLY A 34 13.27 2.98 3.49
N LEU A 35 12.07 3.50 3.77
CA LEU A 35 11.60 3.73 5.13
C LEU A 35 11.46 2.40 5.87
N PRO A 36 12.09 2.22 7.05
CA PRO A 36 11.89 1.05 7.89
C PRO A 36 10.56 1.15 8.67
N LEU A 37 9.74 0.10 8.59
CA LEU A 37 8.51 -0.07 9.35
C LEU A 37 8.73 -1.24 10.31
N THR A 38 9.10 -0.94 11.55
CA THR A 38 9.39 -1.95 12.58
C THR A 38 8.09 -2.44 13.21
N THR A 39 7.94 -3.75 13.28
CA THR A 39 6.76 -4.44 13.82
C THR A 39 7.20 -5.65 14.67
N ASN A 40 6.26 -6.28 15.35
CA ASN A 40 6.51 -7.56 16.07
C ASN A 40 6.93 -8.70 15.12
N PHE A 41 6.72 -8.59 13.82
CA PHE A 41 7.09 -9.57 12.81
C PHE A 41 8.48 -9.33 12.22
N GLY A 42 9.14 -8.24 12.58
CA GLY A 42 10.39 -7.75 12.04
C GLY A 42 10.23 -6.41 11.33
N THR A 43 11.21 -6.04 10.54
CA THR A 43 11.24 -4.75 9.83
C THR A 43 10.91 -4.92 8.35
N PHE A 44 9.87 -4.24 7.92
CA PHE A 44 9.56 -4.06 6.50
C PHE A 44 10.26 -2.80 5.98
N TYR A 45 10.64 -2.80 4.73
CA TYR A 45 11.17 -1.61 4.05
C TYR A 45 10.24 -1.23 2.91
N SER A 46 9.81 0.05 2.86
CA SER A 46 9.00 0.54 1.76
C SER A 46 9.79 0.44 0.44
N PRO A 47 9.19 -0.06 -0.64
CA PRO A 47 9.88 -0.15 -1.92
C PRO A 47 9.96 1.20 -2.63
N ASN A 48 10.89 1.30 -3.58
CA ASN A 48 10.94 2.32 -4.59
C ASN A 48 9.73 2.15 -5.54
N ILE A 49 8.84 3.14 -5.57
CA ILE A 49 7.68 3.18 -6.48
C ILE A 49 7.79 4.33 -7.49
N SER A 50 8.99 4.89 -7.67
CA SER A 50 9.23 5.88 -8.72
C SER A 50 9.13 5.26 -10.12
N PRO A 51 8.99 6.07 -11.19
CA PRO A 51 8.94 5.57 -12.56
C PRO A 51 10.31 5.11 -13.09
N ASP A 52 11.22 4.71 -12.22
CA ASP A 52 12.47 4.06 -12.60
C ASP A 52 12.20 2.66 -13.15
N LYS A 53 12.81 2.34 -14.31
CA LYS A 53 12.53 1.09 -15.03
C LYS A 53 13.21 -0.13 -14.42
N GLU A 54 14.28 0.04 -13.64
CA GLU A 54 15.06 -1.08 -13.09
C GLU A 54 14.73 -1.34 -11.60
N ASN A 55 14.60 -0.28 -10.82
CA ASN A 55 14.46 -0.38 -9.38
C ASN A 55 13.08 0.08 -8.85
N GLY A 56 12.28 0.72 -9.71
CA GLY A 56 10.93 1.21 -9.41
C GLY A 56 9.85 0.45 -10.16
N ILE A 57 8.76 1.17 -10.47
CA ILE A 57 7.60 0.62 -11.17
C ILE A 57 7.49 1.11 -12.63
N GLY A 58 8.56 1.69 -13.20
CA GLY A 58 8.55 2.32 -14.52
C GLY A 58 8.30 1.38 -15.72
N LYS A 59 8.33 0.06 -15.51
CA LYS A 59 7.97 -0.96 -16.51
C LYS A 59 6.52 -1.45 -16.37
N TRP A 60 5.79 -1.02 -15.32
CA TRP A 60 4.45 -1.51 -15.06
C TRP A 60 3.41 -0.84 -15.95
N GLY A 61 2.46 -1.64 -16.41
CA GLY A 61 1.21 -1.13 -16.96
C GLY A 61 0.16 -0.89 -15.87
N ILE A 62 -0.94 -0.25 -16.27
CA ILE A 62 -2.05 0.05 -15.35
C ILE A 62 -2.63 -1.22 -14.70
N ASN A 63 -2.70 -2.34 -15.41
CA ASN A 63 -3.24 -3.58 -14.88
C ASN A 63 -2.34 -4.19 -13.80
N GLU A 64 -1.03 -4.10 -13.95
CA GLU A 64 -0.06 -4.56 -12.94
C GLU A 64 -0.11 -3.69 -11.70
N PHE A 65 -0.20 -2.36 -11.91
CA PHE A 65 -0.39 -1.41 -10.81
C PHE A 65 -1.70 -1.66 -10.06
N ALA A 66 -2.81 -1.82 -10.79
CA ALA A 66 -4.12 -2.14 -10.20
C ALA A 66 -4.09 -3.43 -9.38
N ASN A 67 -3.46 -4.48 -9.92
CA ASN A 67 -3.33 -5.75 -9.22
C ASN A 67 -2.46 -5.64 -7.96
N ALA A 68 -1.39 -4.86 -8.01
CA ALA A 68 -0.55 -4.58 -6.85
C ALA A 68 -1.34 -3.83 -5.76
N VAL A 69 -2.02 -2.73 -6.12
CA VAL A 69 -2.73 -1.86 -5.18
C VAL A 69 -3.96 -2.54 -4.59
N ARG A 70 -4.77 -3.21 -5.40
CA ARG A 70 -6.05 -3.79 -4.95
C ARG A 70 -5.92 -5.20 -4.40
N ASN A 71 -5.06 -6.01 -5.00
CA ASN A 71 -4.95 -7.43 -4.66
C ASN A 71 -3.66 -7.77 -3.90
N GLY A 72 -2.75 -6.81 -3.76
CA GLY A 72 -1.45 -7.06 -3.13
C GLY A 72 -0.67 -8.17 -3.83
N ILE A 73 -0.66 -8.18 -5.17
CA ILE A 73 0.05 -9.14 -6.01
C ILE A 73 0.97 -8.37 -6.95
N SER A 74 2.25 -8.72 -6.93
CA SER A 74 3.26 -8.12 -7.81
C SER A 74 3.17 -8.67 -9.24
N PRO A 75 3.80 -8.02 -10.24
CA PRO A 75 3.80 -8.49 -11.63
C PRO A 75 4.33 -9.92 -11.84
N ASN A 76 5.22 -10.38 -10.95
CA ASN A 76 5.72 -11.76 -10.98
C ASN A 76 4.85 -12.76 -10.21
N GLY A 77 3.64 -12.38 -9.77
CA GLY A 77 2.70 -13.22 -9.05
C GLY A 77 2.94 -13.37 -7.54
N SER A 78 3.97 -12.74 -6.99
CA SER A 78 4.26 -12.82 -5.57
C SER A 78 3.29 -11.96 -4.75
N HIS A 79 2.84 -12.49 -3.60
CA HIS A 79 2.00 -11.72 -2.67
C HIS A 79 2.81 -10.70 -1.89
N TYR A 80 2.27 -9.47 -1.76
CA TYR A 80 2.81 -8.47 -0.84
C TYR A 80 2.39 -8.74 0.60
N PHE A 81 3.24 -8.32 1.53
CA PHE A 81 2.91 -8.34 2.95
C PHE A 81 1.82 -7.31 3.29
N PRO A 82 0.98 -7.57 4.30
CA PRO A 82 -0.12 -6.67 4.68
C PRO A 82 0.35 -5.37 5.36
N SER A 83 1.64 -5.12 5.47
CA SER A 83 2.20 -3.80 5.74
C SER A 83 1.92 -2.80 4.61
N PHE A 84 1.61 -3.30 3.41
CA PHE A 84 0.99 -2.54 2.33
C PHE A 84 -0.53 -2.68 2.46
N PRO A 85 -1.31 -1.58 2.65
CA PRO A 85 -2.72 -1.65 3.03
C PRO A 85 -3.66 -1.96 1.85
N TYR A 86 -3.33 -2.97 1.04
CA TYR A 86 -4.18 -3.38 -0.10
C TYR A 86 -5.58 -3.84 0.33
N ASN A 87 -5.76 -4.25 1.59
CA ASN A 87 -7.08 -4.57 2.14
C ASN A 87 -8.04 -3.37 2.08
N SER A 88 -7.54 -2.17 2.28
CA SER A 88 -8.31 -0.94 2.16
C SER A 88 -8.38 -0.49 0.70
N TYR A 89 -7.25 -0.49 -0.01
CA TYR A 89 -7.17 -0.02 -1.39
C TYR A 89 -7.93 -0.87 -2.41
N GLN A 90 -8.31 -2.12 -2.09
CA GLN A 90 -9.16 -2.93 -2.97
C GLN A 90 -10.48 -2.24 -3.37
N LYS A 91 -10.93 -1.26 -2.56
CA LYS A 91 -12.16 -0.48 -2.78
C LYS A 91 -11.91 0.84 -3.53
N MET A 92 -10.68 1.14 -3.91
CA MET A 92 -10.34 2.35 -4.65
C MET A 92 -11.09 2.39 -5.98
N ALA A 93 -11.72 3.51 -6.30
CA ALA A 93 -12.43 3.71 -7.56
C ALA A 93 -11.47 3.56 -8.75
N ASP A 94 -11.97 3.07 -9.89
CA ASP A 94 -11.15 2.85 -11.08
C ASP A 94 -10.51 4.14 -11.57
N GLN A 95 -11.27 5.23 -11.58
CA GLN A 95 -10.75 6.53 -12.02
C GLN A 95 -9.65 7.04 -11.11
N ASP A 96 -9.81 6.94 -9.78
CA ASP A 96 -8.80 7.35 -8.81
C ASP A 96 -7.50 6.53 -8.95
N LEU A 97 -7.63 5.23 -9.22
CA LEU A 97 -6.49 4.36 -9.43
C LEU A 97 -5.74 4.70 -10.72
N ILE A 98 -6.47 4.98 -11.81
CA ILE A 98 -5.89 5.39 -13.09
C ILE A 98 -5.16 6.74 -12.92
N ASP A 99 -5.80 7.71 -12.28
CA ASP A 99 -5.24 9.04 -12.08
C ASP A 99 -4.00 8.99 -11.17
N LEU A 100 -4.04 8.18 -10.09
CA LEU A 100 -2.91 7.91 -9.21
C LEU A 100 -1.72 7.30 -9.97
N PHE A 101 -1.97 6.31 -10.81
CA PHE A 101 -0.92 5.70 -11.63
C PHE A 101 -0.23 6.72 -12.52
N HIS A 102 -1.00 7.51 -13.26
CA HIS A 102 -0.44 8.52 -14.16
C HIS A 102 0.29 9.63 -13.40
N PHE A 103 -0.21 10.02 -12.22
CA PHE A 103 0.51 10.97 -11.36
C PHE A 103 1.88 10.41 -10.95
N ILE A 104 1.94 9.17 -10.42
CA ILE A 104 3.21 8.55 -10.01
C ILE A 104 4.17 8.45 -11.20
N MET A 105 3.67 8.06 -12.38
CA MET A 105 4.48 7.92 -13.59
C MET A 105 4.98 9.27 -14.14
N SER A 106 4.39 10.39 -13.73
CA SER A 106 4.86 11.74 -14.09
C SER A 106 6.00 12.26 -13.21
N LEU A 107 6.29 11.58 -12.09
CA LEU A 107 7.32 11.99 -11.14
C LEU A 107 8.73 11.62 -11.61
N LYS A 108 9.74 12.11 -10.88
CA LYS A 108 11.16 11.81 -11.20
C LYS A 108 11.51 10.37 -10.85
N PRO A 109 12.24 9.64 -11.72
CA PRO A 109 12.75 8.31 -11.41
C PRO A 109 13.86 8.37 -10.36
N SER A 110 13.98 7.29 -9.59
CA SER A 110 15.07 7.07 -8.63
C SER A 110 15.73 5.72 -8.87
N GLY A 111 17.02 5.69 -9.09
CA GLY A 111 17.79 4.45 -9.21
C GLY A 111 18.08 3.74 -7.88
N LYS A 112 17.44 4.14 -6.77
CA LYS A 112 17.68 3.52 -5.45
C LYS A 112 17.17 2.09 -5.44
N VAL A 113 18.07 1.16 -5.09
CA VAL A 113 17.78 -0.27 -5.00
C VAL A 113 16.93 -0.57 -3.78
N ASN A 114 15.94 -1.46 -3.94
CA ASN A 114 15.07 -1.89 -2.85
C ASN A 114 15.82 -2.73 -1.81
N LYS A 115 15.59 -2.45 -0.53
CA LYS A 115 16.11 -3.27 0.57
C LYS A 115 15.20 -4.49 0.79
N PRO A 116 15.76 -5.69 0.99
CA PRO A 116 14.98 -6.84 1.42
C PRO A 116 14.41 -6.61 2.82
N HIS A 117 13.21 -7.14 3.08
CA HIS A 117 12.64 -7.11 4.42
C HIS A 117 13.48 -7.94 5.39
N ALA A 118 13.60 -7.47 6.63
CA ALA A 118 14.27 -8.16 7.73
C ALA A 118 13.20 -8.72 8.69
N LEU A 119 12.64 -9.90 8.35
CA LEU A 119 11.53 -10.50 9.09
C LEU A 119 12.01 -11.65 9.97
N ASN A 120 11.38 -11.77 11.14
CA ASN A 120 11.63 -12.86 12.09
C ASN A 120 11.06 -14.18 11.56
N PHE A 121 11.71 -15.30 11.90
CA PHE A 121 11.14 -16.63 11.68
C PHE A 121 9.86 -16.80 12.53
N PRO A 122 8.76 -17.40 11.99
CA PRO A 122 8.59 -17.99 10.67
C PRO A 122 7.99 -17.03 9.61
N PHE A 123 7.85 -15.74 9.90
CA PHE A 123 7.16 -14.76 9.06
C PHE A 123 7.92 -14.39 7.76
N SER A 124 9.19 -14.80 7.66
CA SER A 124 9.98 -14.67 6.43
C SER A 124 9.50 -15.59 5.28
N PHE A 125 8.73 -16.64 5.58
CA PHE A 125 8.22 -17.55 4.56
C PHE A 125 6.97 -16.98 3.87
N ARG A 126 7.08 -16.62 2.60
CA ARG A 126 5.98 -16.06 1.80
C ARG A 126 4.78 -17.00 1.64
N ILE A 127 4.96 -18.32 1.81
CA ILE A 127 3.86 -19.28 1.72
C ILE A 127 2.79 -19.02 2.79
N SER A 128 3.18 -18.49 3.96
CA SER A 128 2.27 -18.09 5.03
C SER A 128 1.33 -16.95 4.62
N LEU A 129 1.72 -16.11 3.64
CA LEU A 129 0.90 -15.00 3.15
C LEU A 129 -0.34 -15.47 2.39
N GLY A 130 -0.27 -16.60 1.68
CA GLY A 130 -1.43 -17.20 1.03
C GLY A 130 -2.50 -17.60 2.05
N ILE A 131 -2.09 -18.23 3.14
CA ILE A 131 -2.97 -18.61 4.26
C ILE A 131 -3.51 -17.35 4.95
N TRP A 132 -2.66 -16.37 5.23
CA TRP A 132 -3.07 -15.12 5.85
C TRP A 132 -4.10 -14.37 4.99
N LYS A 133 -3.90 -14.29 3.68
CA LYS A 133 -4.86 -13.69 2.75
C LYS A 133 -6.19 -14.44 2.77
N HIS A 134 -6.17 -15.77 2.79
CA HIS A 134 -7.40 -16.56 2.88
C HIS A 134 -8.21 -16.23 4.14
N LEU A 135 -7.54 -15.96 5.25
CA LEU A 135 -8.18 -15.64 6.54
C LEU A 135 -8.66 -14.19 6.65
N TYR A 136 -7.90 -13.24 6.11
CA TYR A 136 -8.09 -11.81 6.39
C TYR A 136 -8.34 -10.93 5.16
N PHE A 137 -8.04 -11.40 3.96
CA PHE A 137 -8.30 -10.68 2.72
C PHE A 137 -9.58 -11.21 2.08
N TYR A 138 -10.58 -10.36 1.99
CA TYR A 138 -11.88 -10.68 1.39
C TYR A 138 -12.06 -9.81 0.14
N PRO A 139 -11.66 -10.30 -1.05
CA PRO A 139 -11.90 -9.56 -2.28
C PRO A 139 -13.41 -9.32 -2.45
N ASN A 140 -13.77 -8.12 -2.89
CA ASN A 140 -15.15 -7.71 -3.20
C ASN A 140 -16.13 -7.54 -2.03
N LYS A 141 -15.71 -7.48 -0.77
CA LYS A 141 -16.60 -6.96 0.29
C LYS A 141 -16.64 -5.43 0.21
N MET A 142 -17.41 -4.90 -0.74
CA MET A 142 -17.80 -3.50 -0.73
C MET A 142 -18.57 -3.22 0.57
N ILE A 143 -18.22 -2.16 1.29
CA ILE A 143 -18.95 -1.74 2.50
C ILE A 143 -20.32 -1.25 2.11
N SER A 144 -20.44 -0.65 0.94
CA SER A 144 -21.66 -0.16 0.31
C SER A 144 -21.50 -0.20 -1.21
N ASN A 145 -22.59 -0.41 -1.95
CA ASN A 145 -22.59 -0.27 -3.42
C ASN A 145 -22.34 1.19 -3.86
N THR A 146 -22.57 2.16 -2.96
CA THR A 146 -22.32 3.59 -3.16
C THR A 146 -21.85 4.20 -1.84
N PRO A 147 -20.55 4.10 -1.51
CA PRO A 147 -20.02 4.68 -0.28
C PRO A 147 -20.16 6.20 -0.30
N THR A 148 -20.49 6.80 0.86
CA THR A 148 -20.39 8.25 1.02
C THR A 148 -18.93 8.68 0.83
N ARG A 149 -18.70 9.95 0.49
CA ARG A 149 -17.35 10.49 0.36
C ARG A 149 -16.52 10.31 1.63
N GLY A 150 -17.12 10.52 2.82
CA GLY A 150 -16.43 10.32 4.10
C GLY A 150 -16.04 8.87 4.33
N GLU A 151 -16.95 7.94 4.06
CA GLU A 151 -16.68 6.51 4.15
C GLU A 151 -15.55 6.08 3.19
N TYR A 152 -15.59 6.55 1.95
CA TYR A 152 -14.53 6.28 0.98
C TYR A 152 -13.16 6.80 1.43
N LEU A 153 -13.11 8.01 1.98
CA LEU A 153 -11.87 8.58 2.51
C LEU A 153 -11.33 7.75 3.70
N VAL A 154 -12.18 7.44 4.68
CA VAL A 154 -11.77 6.76 5.92
C VAL A 154 -11.40 5.29 5.68
N GLU A 155 -12.24 4.57 4.93
CA GLU A 155 -12.12 3.12 4.78
C GLU A 155 -11.20 2.70 3.62
N THR A 156 -11.02 3.58 2.63
CA THR A 156 -10.26 3.26 1.42
C THR A 156 -8.98 4.08 1.34
N LEU A 157 -9.07 5.37 1.07
CA LEU A 157 -7.88 6.16 0.77
C LEU A 157 -6.99 6.34 2.01
N ALA A 158 -7.50 6.94 3.07
CA ALA A 158 -6.72 7.18 4.29
C ALA A 158 -6.53 5.93 5.16
N HIS A 159 -7.21 4.82 4.85
CA HIS A 159 -7.13 3.52 5.53
C HIS A 159 -7.02 3.62 7.07
N CYS A 160 -7.81 4.51 7.67
CA CYS A 160 -7.75 4.85 9.09
C CYS A 160 -7.86 3.62 10.00
N ALA A 161 -8.62 2.60 9.57
CA ALA A 161 -8.79 1.35 10.30
C ALA A 161 -7.46 0.59 10.50
N GLU A 162 -6.46 0.77 9.64
CA GLU A 162 -5.16 0.09 9.75
C GLU A 162 -4.42 0.49 11.04
N CYS A 163 -4.58 1.74 11.49
CA CYS A 163 -3.98 2.24 12.73
C CYS A 163 -4.98 2.29 13.91
N HIS A 164 -6.29 2.49 13.62
CA HIS A 164 -7.30 2.72 14.66
C HIS A 164 -8.14 1.48 15.01
N THR A 165 -7.85 0.31 14.44
CA THR A 165 -8.49 -0.96 14.79
C THR A 165 -7.48 -1.91 15.41
N PRO A 166 -7.77 -2.54 16.56
CA PRO A 166 -6.86 -3.53 17.15
C PRO A 166 -6.63 -4.70 16.21
N ARG A 167 -5.43 -5.27 16.28
CA ARG A 167 -5.07 -6.45 15.47
C ARG A 167 -5.21 -7.74 16.27
N THR A 168 -5.52 -8.81 15.57
CA THR A 168 -5.44 -10.17 16.08
C THR A 168 -3.97 -10.60 16.27
N ARG A 169 -3.73 -11.73 16.94
CA ARG A 169 -2.37 -12.29 17.12
C ARG A 169 -1.65 -12.59 15.79
N LEU A 170 -2.39 -12.81 14.71
CA LEU A 170 -1.86 -13.06 13.36
C LEU A 170 -1.77 -11.78 12.51
N GLY A 171 -1.96 -10.61 13.12
CA GLY A 171 -1.82 -9.31 12.46
C GLY A 171 -3.01 -8.83 11.63
N GLY A 172 -4.09 -9.61 11.53
CA GLY A 172 -5.32 -9.16 10.86
C GLY A 172 -6.11 -8.17 11.72
N LEU A 173 -6.93 -7.32 11.09
CA LEU A 173 -7.79 -6.38 11.82
C LEU A 173 -8.92 -7.11 12.57
N ASN A 174 -9.16 -6.72 13.83
CA ASN A 174 -10.29 -7.22 14.60
C ASN A 174 -11.56 -6.44 14.20
N LYS A 175 -12.40 -7.07 13.38
CA LYS A 175 -13.61 -6.45 12.81
C LYS A 175 -14.66 -6.07 13.86
N GLU A 176 -14.72 -6.79 14.97
CA GLU A 176 -15.65 -6.50 16.06
C GLU A 176 -15.29 -5.20 16.80
N LYS A 177 -14.02 -4.79 16.68
CA LYS A 177 -13.48 -3.57 17.31
C LYS A 177 -13.05 -2.55 16.26
N HIS A 178 -13.76 -2.48 15.14
CA HIS A 178 -13.47 -1.57 14.05
C HIS A 178 -13.46 -0.11 14.55
N LEU A 179 -12.37 0.60 14.27
CA LEU A 179 -12.12 2.00 14.65
C LEU A 179 -12.28 2.30 16.17
N SER A 180 -12.15 1.29 17.03
CA SER A 180 -12.27 1.47 18.49
C SER A 180 -10.99 1.96 19.17
N GLY A 181 -9.98 2.26 18.41
CA GLY A 181 -8.63 2.57 18.91
C GLY A 181 -7.77 1.32 19.03
N ALA A 182 -6.48 1.47 18.80
CA ALA A 182 -5.49 0.40 18.98
C ALA A 182 -4.31 0.93 19.80
N LYS A 183 -3.66 0.04 20.57
CA LYS A 183 -2.36 0.35 21.18
C LYS A 183 -1.32 0.30 20.06
N THR A 184 -0.59 1.38 19.90
CA THR A 184 0.56 1.51 19.02
C THR A 184 1.79 0.88 19.65
#